data_7d18dd4ea4694ccb41ccf24a1951016e
#
_entry.id   7d18dd4ea4694ccb41ccf24a1951016e
#
_cell.length_a   1.000
_cell.length_b   1.000
_cell.length_c   1.000
_cell.angle_alpha   90.00
_cell.angle_beta   90.00
_cell.angle_gamma   90.00
#
_symmetry.space_group_name_H-M   'P 1'
#
loop_
_entity.id
_entity.type
_entity.pdbx_description
1 polymer ?
#
loop_
_entity_poly.entity_id
_entity_poly.type
_entity_poly.pdbx_seq_one_letter_code
_entity_poly.pdbx_strand_id
1 'polypeptide(L)'
;MLISGGGKSGDEKLIKGNTYGMAYVTEANECTKMFIQEVMDRTASSKKRKVFHDLNPKNPNHWYYMEVLQHHEQQQNNNSSYGYNYGKFNIADNLSISDDQLKEIISTYDKKSIWYKRDIKGERCNAEGLIYRQFADNPDEYIIDDVKNKTFIKINIGVDFGGNASKHSFVCCGITANYNELIVLEESGRIDATDTDVMILSKRYVEFVKMCYSKYGRAITSNCDSAEQVLIASLKNASNSERLANNVTNASKIEINERIRALSLLISTKRFKVMKHCKQVANAISTAQWDLKHPDVRLDDGTSDIDTMDALEYCFEKDIKNFNINIYRRS
;
A
#
# COMPACT_ATOMS: atom_id res chain seq x y z
N MET A 1 2.03 -30.42 -14.68
CA MET A 1 2.39 -29.06 -14.26
C MET A 1 1.94 -28.88 -12.82
N LEU A 2 2.84 -28.44 -11.93
CA LEU A 2 2.49 -28.07 -10.55
C LEU A 2 2.44 -26.52 -10.48
N ILE A 3 1.42 -25.98 -9.81
CA ILE A 3 1.30 -24.55 -9.51
C ILE A 3 1.32 -24.41 -7.99
N SER A 4 2.18 -23.53 -7.46
CA SER A 4 2.38 -23.34 -6.01
C SER A 4 2.61 -21.87 -5.69
N GLY A 5 2.24 -21.44 -4.49
CA GLY A 5 2.67 -20.18 -3.92
C GLY A 5 4.14 -20.21 -3.50
N GLY A 6 4.75 -19.05 -3.25
CA GLY A 6 6.16 -18.92 -2.83
C GLY A 6 6.42 -17.73 -1.91
N GLY A 7 5.39 -16.93 -1.61
CA GLY A 7 5.49 -15.69 -0.83
C GLY A 7 5.38 -15.86 0.69
N LYS A 8 4.96 -17.03 1.18
CA LYS A 8 4.77 -17.27 2.63
C LYS A 8 5.80 -18.26 3.16
N SER A 9 6.14 -18.10 4.44
CA SER A 9 6.97 -19.10 5.15
C SER A 9 6.27 -20.47 5.14
N GLY A 10 6.97 -21.50 4.70
CA GLY A 10 6.47 -22.86 4.57
C GLY A 10 6.00 -23.24 3.16
N ASP A 11 5.86 -22.30 2.24
CA ASP A 11 5.45 -22.59 0.84
C ASP A 11 6.46 -23.50 0.13
N GLU A 12 7.74 -23.46 0.52
CA GLU A 12 8.77 -24.36 -0.01
C GLU A 12 8.43 -25.85 0.20
N LYS A 13 7.61 -26.18 1.21
CA LYS A 13 7.18 -27.56 1.49
C LYS A 13 6.27 -28.11 0.40
N LEU A 14 5.56 -27.25 -0.32
CA LEU A 14 4.62 -27.63 -1.37
C LEU A 14 5.31 -28.22 -2.61
N ILE A 15 6.58 -27.89 -2.82
CA ILE A 15 7.38 -28.36 -3.95
C ILE A 15 8.41 -29.42 -3.56
N LYS A 16 8.55 -29.72 -2.26
CA LYS A 16 9.45 -30.78 -1.76
C LYS A 16 9.03 -32.17 -2.22
N GLY A 17 10.00 -33.04 -2.35
CA GLY A 17 9.80 -34.47 -2.70
C GLY A 17 9.67 -34.76 -4.19
N ASN A 18 9.59 -33.74 -5.04
CA ASN A 18 9.54 -33.91 -6.50
C ASN A 18 10.80 -33.33 -7.16
N THR A 19 11.08 -33.81 -8.38
CA THR A 19 12.13 -33.28 -9.26
C THR A 19 11.48 -32.68 -10.50
N TYR A 20 11.91 -31.50 -10.89
CA TYR A 20 11.34 -30.78 -12.03
C TYR A 20 12.41 -30.50 -13.10
N GLY A 21 12.03 -30.63 -14.37
CA GLY A 21 12.90 -30.31 -15.51
C GLY A 21 12.95 -28.79 -15.79
N MET A 22 11.87 -28.10 -15.45
CA MET A 22 11.72 -26.66 -15.67
C MET A 22 10.93 -26.03 -14.51
N ALA A 23 11.29 -24.83 -14.15
CA ALA A 23 10.52 -23.98 -13.25
C ALA A 23 10.36 -22.58 -13.87
N TYR A 24 9.19 -21.97 -13.67
CA TYR A 24 8.93 -20.56 -13.93
C TYR A 24 8.40 -19.94 -12.64
N VAL A 25 9.09 -18.93 -12.13
CA VAL A 25 8.73 -18.23 -10.89
C VAL A 25 8.40 -16.80 -11.24
N THR A 26 7.12 -16.45 -11.08
CA THR A 26 6.67 -15.07 -11.26
C THR A 26 6.98 -14.26 -10.01
N GLU A 27 7.36 -12.99 -10.21
CA GLU A 27 7.69 -12.07 -9.13
C GLU A 27 8.67 -12.70 -8.11
N ALA A 28 9.72 -13.36 -8.62
CA ALA A 28 10.63 -14.19 -7.82
C ALA A 28 11.27 -13.44 -6.64
N ASN A 29 11.40 -12.12 -6.73
CA ASN A 29 11.90 -11.29 -5.64
C ASN A 29 10.84 -10.96 -4.55
N GLU A 30 9.58 -11.35 -4.75
CA GLU A 30 8.55 -11.36 -3.69
C GLU A 30 8.46 -12.71 -2.97
N CYS A 31 9.09 -13.74 -3.53
CA CYS A 31 9.14 -15.06 -2.90
C CYS A 31 10.14 -15.10 -1.73
N THR A 32 9.94 -16.04 -0.81
CA THR A 32 10.90 -16.26 0.28
C THR A 32 12.23 -16.84 -0.24
N LYS A 33 13.33 -16.52 0.45
CA LYS A 33 14.66 -17.10 0.11
C LYS A 33 14.63 -18.62 0.09
N MET A 34 13.94 -19.21 1.07
CA MET A 34 13.82 -20.67 1.18
C MET A 34 13.06 -21.28 -0.01
N PHE A 35 12.01 -20.62 -0.49
CA PHE A 35 11.27 -21.06 -1.67
C PHE A 35 12.15 -21.02 -2.93
N ILE A 36 12.85 -19.93 -3.16
CA ILE A 36 13.76 -19.80 -4.31
C ILE A 36 14.86 -20.86 -4.25
N GLN A 37 15.46 -21.09 -3.08
CA GLN A 37 16.47 -22.15 -2.91
C GLN A 37 15.88 -23.54 -3.23
N GLU A 38 14.69 -23.85 -2.71
CA GLU A 38 14.03 -25.13 -2.98
C GLU A 38 13.73 -25.32 -4.48
N VAL A 39 13.30 -24.27 -5.20
CA VAL A 39 13.12 -24.31 -6.67
C VAL A 39 14.42 -24.69 -7.37
N MET A 40 15.54 -24.10 -6.95
CA MET A 40 16.86 -24.41 -7.51
C MET A 40 17.27 -25.86 -7.23
N ASP A 41 17.05 -26.33 -6.00
CA ASP A 41 17.39 -27.71 -5.58
C ASP A 41 16.53 -28.74 -6.30
N ARG A 42 15.22 -28.51 -6.43
CA ARG A 42 14.29 -29.43 -7.12
C ARG A 42 14.50 -29.52 -8.62
N THR A 43 15.21 -28.59 -9.21
CA THR A 43 15.55 -28.61 -10.65
C THR A 43 16.99 -29.08 -10.91
N ALA A 44 17.83 -29.20 -9.89
CA ALA A 44 19.28 -29.41 -10.03
C ALA A 44 19.66 -30.72 -10.76
N SER A 45 18.92 -31.82 -10.54
CA SER A 45 19.22 -33.13 -11.14
C SER A 45 18.73 -33.27 -12.59
N SER A 46 18.06 -32.30 -13.15
CA SER A 46 17.55 -32.33 -14.52
C SER A 46 18.65 -32.12 -15.55
N LYS A 47 18.79 -33.03 -16.52
CA LYS A 47 19.77 -32.93 -17.61
C LYS A 47 19.51 -31.76 -18.57
N LYS A 48 18.25 -31.33 -18.70
CA LYS A 48 17.81 -30.20 -19.55
C LYS A 48 17.13 -29.13 -18.69
N ARG A 49 17.79 -28.76 -17.59
CA ARG A 49 17.30 -27.79 -16.63
C ARG A 49 17.04 -26.43 -17.28
N LYS A 50 15.84 -25.86 -17.01
CA LYS A 50 15.52 -24.48 -17.33
C LYS A 50 14.78 -23.84 -16.17
N VAL A 51 15.27 -22.70 -15.69
CA VAL A 51 14.63 -21.93 -14.64
C VAL A 51 14.47 -20.50 -15.12
N PHE A 52 13.23 -20.02 -15.10
CA PHE A 52 12.88 -18.68 -15.50
C PHE A 52 12.33 -17.93 -14.28
N HIS A 53 12.82 -16.73 -14.06
CA HIS A 53 12.31 -15.82 -13.05
C HIS A 53 11.96 -14.48 -13.69
N ASP A 54 10.77 -13.96 -13.43
CA ASP A 54 10.51 -12.55 -13.65
C ASP A 54 10.61 -11.78 -12.34
N LEU A 55 10.93 -10.50 -12.43
CA LEU A 55 11.22 -9.63 -11.30
C LEU A 55 10.60 -8.25 -11.52
N ASN A 56 10.00 -7.70 -10.48
CA ASN A 56 9.67 -6.29 -10.44
C ASN A 56 10.86 -5.48 -9.86
N PRO A 57 11.15 -4.28 -10.40
CA PRO A 57 12.22 -3.45 -9.85
C PRO A 57 12.00 -3.10 -8.38
N LYS A 58 13.00 -3.30 -7.57
CA LYS A 58 13.06 -2.95 -6.14
C LYS A 58 14.26 -2.03 -5.87
N ASN A 59 14.57 -1.79 -4.60
CA ASN A 59 15.82 -1.11 -4.26
C ASN A 59 17.05 -1.92 -4.75
N PRO A 60 18.16 -1.26 -5.11
CA PRO A 60 19.34 -1.93 -5.65
C PRO A 60 19.97 -2.98 -4.70
N ASN A 61 19.81 -2.81 -3.38
CA ASN A 61 20.37 -3.69 -2.35
C ASN A 61 19.40 -4.83 -1.96
N HIS A 62 18.34 -5.06 -2.72
CA HIS A 62 17.40 -6.13 -2.42
C HIS A 62 18.12 -7.49 -2.46
N TRP A 63 17.84 -8.36 -1.47
CA TRP A 63 18.52 -9.65 -1.27
C TRP A 63 18.60 -10.49 -2.56
N TYR A 64 17.52 -10.49 -3.35
CA TYR A 64 17.47 -11.27 -4.60
C TYR A 64 18.55 -10.84 -5.60
N TYR A 65 18.80 -9.53 -5.69
CA TYR A 65 19.84 -8.99 -6.59
C TYR A 65 21.23 -9.31 -6.07
N MET A 66 21.43 -9.19 -4.75
CA MET A 66 22.72 -9.37 -4.12
C MET A 66 23.13 -10.85 -3.99
N GLU A 67 22.18 -11.73 -3.72
CA GLU A 67 22.49 -13.13 -3.43
C GLU A 67 22.21 -14.05 -4.64
N VAL A 68 21.15 -13.77 -5.45
CA VAL A 68 20.80 -14.64 -6.58
C VAL A 68 21.42 -14.14 -7.88
N LEU A 69 21.10 -12.90 -8.29
CA LEU A 69 21.61 -12.42 -9.59
C LEU A 69 23.12 -12.26 -9.62
N GLN A 70 23.73 -11.64 -8.60
CA GLN A 70 25.19 -11.49 -8.55
C GLN A 70 25.90 -12.85 -8.54
N HIS A 71 25.36 -13.84 -7.83
CA HIS A 71 25.91 -15.19 -7.86
C HIS A 71 25.95 -15.76 -9.30
N HIS A 72 24.84 -15.69 -10.03
CA HIS A 72 24.77 -16.20 -11.39
C HIS A 72 25.66 -15.40 -12.37
N GLU A 73 25.74 -14.10 -12.22
CA GLU A 73 26.66 -13.25 -13.00
C GLU A 73 28.13 -13.61 -12.75
N GLN A 74 28.52 -13.83 -11.48
CA GLN A 74 29.88 -14.27 -11.13
C GLN A 74 30.20 -15.66 -11.70
N GLN A 75 29.26 -16.61 -11.63
CA GLN A 75 29.45 -17.93 -12.23
C GLN A 75 29.64 -17.85 -13.73
N GLN A 76 28.87 -17.01 -14.44
CA GLN A 76 29.01 -16.82 -15.88
C GLN A 76 30.35 -16.13 -16.24
N ASN A 77 30.78 -15.16 -15.45
CA ASN A 77 32.07 -14.51 -15.65
C ASN A 77 33.26 -15.47 -15.46
N ASN A 78 33.13 -16.41 -14.53
CA ASN A 78 34.16 -17.43 -14.27
C ASN A 78 34.11 -18.60 -15.26
N ASN A 79 32.95 -18.85 -15.86
CA ASN A 79 32.74 -19.95 -16.80
C ASN A 79 31.75 -19.52 -17.89
N SER A 80 32.23 -19.20 -19.08
CA SER A 80 31.41 -18.78 -20.22
C SER A 80 30.38 -19.80 -20.69
N SER A 81 30.53 -21.08 -20.31
CA SER A 81 29.54 -22.12 -20.57
C SER A 81 28.41 -22.17 -19.57
N TYR A 82 28.45 -21.36 -18.50
CA TYR A 82 27.39 -21.26 -17.52
C TYR A 82 26.15 -20.61 -18.14
N GLY A 83 25.05 -21.32 -18.14
CA GLY A 83 23.83 -20.92 -18.82
C GLY A 83 23.01 -19.90 -18.03
N TYR A 84 23.45 -18.63 -18.02
CA TYR A 84 22.70 -17.54 -17.39
C TYR A 84 22.41 -16.45 -18.44
N ASN A 85 21.19 -15.91 -18.38
CA ASN A 85 20.79 -14.78 -19.22
C ASN A 85 19.88 -13.84 -18.40
N TYR A 86 20.14 -12.55 -18.48
CA TYR A 86 19.35 -11.50 -17.82
C TYR A 86 18.92 -10.45 -18.83
N GLY A 87 17.62 -10.18 -18.89
CA GLY A 87 17.01 -9.14 -19.72
C GLY A 87 16.31 -8.09 -18.87
N LYS A 88 16.42 -6.83 -19.25
CA LYS A 88 15.67 -5.72 -18.66
C LYS A 88 14.63 -5.24 -19.66
N PHE A 89 13.39 -5.09 -19.20
CA PHE A 89 12.26 -4.63 -19.98
C PHE A 89 11.60 -3.45 -19.27
N ASN A 90 11.06 -2.53 -20.03
CA ASN A 90 10.22 -1.44 -19.56
C ASN A 90 8.83 -1.56 -20.20
N ILE A 91 7.88 -0.73 -19.80
CA ILE A 91 6.50 -0.85 -20.30
C ILE A 91 6.38 -0.63 -21.82
N ALA A 92 7.27 0.17 -22.42
CA ALA A 92 7.25 0.44 -23.86
C ALA A 92 7.74 -0.77 -24.70
N ASP A 93 8.42 -1.74 -24.08
CA ASP A 93 8.81 -2.98 -24.74
C ASP A 93 7.64 -3.97 -24.89
N ASN A 94 6.49 -3.67 -24.29
CA ASN A 94 5.30 -4.52 -24.37
C ASN A 94 4.50 -4.22 -25.65
N LEU A 95 4.71 -5.03 -26.67
CA LEU A 95 4.03 -4.89 -27.97
C LEU A 95 2.51 -5.08 -27.95
N SER A 96 1.94 -5.54 -26.84
CA SER A 96 0.49 -5.68 -26.66
C SER A 96 -0.20 -4.39 -26.22
N ILE A 97 0.56 -3.34 -25.90
CA ILE A 97 0.07 -2.03 -25.47
C ILE A 97 0.20 -1.06 -26.64
N SER A 98 -0.90 -0.42 -27.03
CA SER A 98 -0.86 0.63 -28.06
C SER A 98 -0.21 1.91 -27.51
N ASP A 99 0.27 2.78 -28.41
CA ASP A 99 0.86 4.08 -28.02
C ASP A 99 -0.09 4.96 -27.20
N ASP A 100 -1.39 4.91 -27.50
CA ASP A 100 -2.39 5.70 -26.75
C ASP A 100 -2.64 5.11 -25.36
N GLN A 101 -2.72 3.79 -25.22
CA GLN A 101 -2.77 3.13 -23.92
C GLN A 101 -1.51 3.40 -23.11
N LEU A 102 -0.33 3.39 -23.74
CA LEU A 102 0.92 3.71 -23.07
C LEU A 102 0.93 5.16 -22.53
N LYS A 103 0.47 6.13 -23.33
CA LYS A 103 0.32 7.53 -22.90
C LYS A 103 -0.66 7.65 -21.71
N GLU A 104 -1.81 6.97 -21.78
CA GLU A 104 -2.78 6.95 -20.71
C GLU A 104 -2.15 6.40 -19.41
N ILE A 105 -1.49 5.24 -19.48
CA ILE A 105 -0.81 4.63 -18.33
C ILE A 105 0.22 5.61 -17.74
N ILE A 106 1.09 6.17 -18.58
CA ILE A 106 2.13 7.11 -18.13
C ILE A 106 1.52 8.34 -17.46
N SER A 107 0.37 8.81 -17.93
CA SER A 107 -0.30 9.99 -17.38
C SER A 107 -0.81 9.79 -15.95
N THR A 108 -1.02 8.54 -15.53
CA THR A 108 -1.48 8.23 -14.17
C THR A 108 -0.37 8.27 -13.11
N TYR A 109 0.90 8.36 -13.54
CA TYR A 109 2.03 8.36 -12.61
C TYR A 109 2.58 9.77 -12.38
N ASP A 110 2.94 10.07 -11.13
CA ASP A 110 3.85 11.18 -10.85
C ASP A 110 5.26 10.81 -11.36
N LYS A 111 5.75 11.56 -12.33
CA LYS A 111 7.07 11.33 -12.96
C LYS A 111 8.26 11.44 -11.99
N LYS A 112 8.07 12.10 -10.84
CA LYS A 112 9.07 12.22 -9.78
C LYS A 112 9.02 11.06 -8.77
N SER A 113 7.98 10.23 -8.82
CA SER A 113 7.78 9.12 -7.89
C SER A 113 8.74 7.96 -8.15
N ILE A 114 9.00 7.16 -7.12
CA ILE A 114 9.73 5.89 -7.27
C ILE A 114 8.97 4.91 -8.15
N TRP A 115 7.63 4.99 -8.13
CA TRP A 115 6.77 4.12 -8.92
C TRP A 115 6.94 4.37 -10.42
N TYR A 116 7.05 5.64 -10.84
CA TYR A 116 7.38 5.95 -12.24
C TYR A 116 8.72 5.36 -12.67
N LYS A 117 9.75 5.48 -11.83
CA LYS A 117 11.07 4.90 -12.12
C LYS A 117 11.02 3.39 -12.20
N ARG A 118 10.34 2.73 -11.25
CA ARG A 118 10.27 1.27 -11.17
C ARG A 118 9.34 0.68 -12.23
N ASP A 119 8.09 1.14 -12.29
CA ASP A 119 7.04 0.50 -13.10
C ASP A 119 7.10 0.91 -14.56
N ILE A 120 7.42 2.19 -14.85
CA ILE A 120 7.45 2.71 -16.22
C ILE A 120 8.84 2.51 -16.83
N LYS A 121 9.90 2.90 -16.11
CA LYS A 121 11.26 2.83 -16.64
C LYS A 121 11.99 1.51 -16.36
N GLY A 122 11.44 0.64 -15.50
CA GLY A 122 12.07 -0.61 -15.10
C GLY A 122 13.37 -0.39 -14.31
N GLU A 123 13.53 0.74 -13.61
CA GLU A 123 14.76 1.10 -12.90
C GLU A 123 14.75 0.57 -11.46
N ARG A 124 15.88 -0.03 -11.05
CA ARG A 124 16.14 -0.31 -9.63
C ARG A 124 16.53 1.00 -8.96
N CYS A 125 15.74 1.47 -7.99
CA CYS A 125 16.04 2.73 -7.30
C CYS A 125 15.61 2.66 -5.83
N ASN A 126 16.31 3.44 -4.99
CA ASN A 126 15.91 3.65 -3.61
C ASN A 126 14.73 4.62 -3.54
N ALA A 127 13.87 4.39 -2.55
CA ALA A 127 12.88 5.35 -2.15
C ALA A 127 13.56 6.41 -1.27
N GLU A 128 13.44 7.69 -1.62
CA GLU A 128 14.11 8.80 -0.91
C GLU A 128 13.21 10.04 -0.84
N GLY A 129 13.32 10.77 0.27
CA GLY A 129 12.61 12.02 0.47
C GLY A 129 11.11 11.86 0.70
N LEU A 130 10.33 12.84 0.31
CA LEU A 130 8.88 12.85 0.51
C LEU A 130 8.18 11.75 -0.29
N ILE A 131 7.26 11.05 0.35
CA ILE A 131 6.44 10.01 -0.27
C ILE A 131 5.45 10.62 -1.26
N TYR A 132 4.73 11.67 -0.83
CA TYR A 132 3.67 12.32 -1.62
C TYR A 132 4.11 13.70 -2.10
N ARG A 133 5.25 13.76 -2.79
CA ARG A 133 5.87 15.02 -3.22
C ARG A 133 4.92 15.92 -4.02
N GLN A 134 4.10 15.34 -4.90
CA GLN A 134 3.17 16.12 -5.72
C GLN A 134 2.13 16.85 -4.87
N PHE A 135 1.65 16.24 -3.78
CA PHE A 135 0.77 16.89 -2.83
C PHE A 135 1.52 17.95 -2.03
N ALA A 136 2.72 17.63 -1.54
CA ALA A 136 3.53 18.54 -0.72
C ALA A 136 3.98 19.79 -1.49
N ASP A 137 4.31 19.66 -2.78
CA ASP A 137 4.72 20.77 -3.64
C ASP A 137 3.54 21.75 -3.93
N ASN A 138 2.30 21.24 -4.01
CA ASN A 138 1.12 22.04 -4.38
C ASN A 138 -0.14 21.60 -3.60
N PRO A 139 -0.19 21.74 -2.28
CA PRO A 139 -1.31 21.24 -1.47
C PRO A 139 -2.65 21.92 -1.83
N ASP A 140 -2.65 23.19 -2.23
CA ASP A 140 -3.85 23.94 -2.59
C ASP A 140 -4.65 23.32 -3.76
N GLU A 141 -4.00 22.56 -4.63
CA GLU A 141 -4.69 21.85 -5.72
C GLU A 141 -5.62 20.73 -5.21
N TYR A 142 -5.39 20.25 -4.00
CA TYR A 142 -6.12 19.13 -3.39
C TYR A 142 -7.06 19.58 -2.29
N ILE A 143 -6.92 20.82 -1.78
CA ILE A 143 -7.75 21.36 -0.73
C ILE A 143 -9.04 21.92 -1.32
N ILE A 144 -10.18 21.57 -0.72
CA ILE A 144 -11.51 22.04 -1.11
C ILE A 144 -12.24 22.65 0.08
N ASP A 145 -13.10 23.64 -0.18
CA ASP A 145 -13.85 24.36 0.85
C ASP A 145 -15.14 23.62 1.24
N ASP A 146 -15.80 22.92 0.30
CA ASP A 146 -17.04 22.20 0.55
C ASP A 146 -17.24 20.99 -0.39
N VAL A 147 -18.25 20.17 -0.08
CA VAL A 147 -18.64 18.98 -0.84
C VAL A 147 -20.11 18.99 -1.26
N LYS A 148 -20.74 20.18 -1.33
CA LYS A 148 -22.19 20.34 -1.60
C LYS A 148 -22.65 19.64 -2.88
N ASN A 149 -21.80 19.60 -3.89
CA ASN A 149 -22.09 19.00 -5.20
C ASN A 149 -21.58 17.56 -5.34
N LYS A 150 -21.17 16.92 -4.23
CA LYS A 150 -20.64 15.56 -4.23
C LYS A 150 -21.66 14.58 -3.69
N THR A 151 -21.81 13.45 -4.37
CA THR A 151 -22.61 12.32 -3.90
C THR A 151 -21.67 11.19 -3.47
N PHE A 152 -21.77 10.80 -2.21
CA PHE A 152 -20.96 9.71 -1.67
C PHE A 152 -21.70 8.38 -1.77
N ILE A 153 -21.01 7.35 -2.22
CA ILE A 153 -21.51 5.95 -2.18
C ILE A 153 -21.12 5.28 -0.86
N LYS A 154 -20.00 5.72 -0.25
CA LYS A 154 -19.50 5.23 1.04
C LYS A 154 -18.99 6.40 1.88
N ILE A 155 -19.18 6.29 3.19
CA ILE A 155 -18.50 7.09 4.20
C ILE A 155 -17.77 6.09 5.11
N ASN A 156 -16.45 6.19 5.14
CA ASN A 156 -15.60 5.33 5.95
C ASN A 156 -14.86 6.16 6.99
N ILE A 157 -14.69 5.60 8.18
CA ILE A 157 -13.81 6.14 9.21
C ILE A 157 -12.64 5.15 9.37
N GLY A 158 -11.42 5.63 9.25
CA GLY A 158 -10.24 4.90 9.66
C GLY A 158 -9.90 5.28 11.10
N VAL A 159 -9.57 4.28 11.90
CA VAL A 159 -9.21 4.43 13.32
C VAL A 159 -7.86 3.79 13.53
N ASP A 160 -6.88 4.59 13.89
CA ASP A 160 -5.61 4.12 14.38
C ASP A 160 -5.51 4.30 15.89
N PHE A 161 -5.06 3.25 16.58
CA PHE A 161 -4.94 3.25 18.03
C PHE A 161 -3.50 3.50 18.45
N GLY A 162 -3.27 4.62 19.11
CA GLY A 162 -1.98 4.90 19.72
C GLY A 162 -1.63 3.91 20.84
N GLY A 163 -0.42 3.40 20.81
CA GLY A 163 0.20 2.68 21.92
C GLY A 163 1.00 3.61 22.83
N ASN A 164 1.97 3.05 23.59
CA ASN A 164 2.89 3.84 24.40
C ASN A 164 3.65 4.86 23.53
N ALA A 165 3.45 6.15 23.82
CA ALA A 165 4.05 7.30 23.13
C ALA A 165 3.49 7.63 21.73
N SER A 166 2.44 6.98 21.25
CA SER A 166 1.69 7.37 20.04
C SER A 166 0.30 7.92 20.38
N LYS A 167 -0.47 8.34 19.39
CA LYS A 167 -1.76 9.02 19.56
C LYS A 167 -2.86 8.31 18.80
N HIS A 168 -4.06 8.23 19.37
CA HIS A 168 -5.21 7.78 18.60
C HIS A 168 -5.57 8.82 17.53
N SER A 169 -5.95 8.36 16.37
CA SER A 169 -6.39 9.20 15.27
C SER A 169 -7.63 8.62 14.59
N PHE A 170 -8.63 9.48 14.31
CA PHE A 170 -9.81 9.14 13.52
C PHE A 170 -9.84 10.04 12.30
N VAL A 171 -9.97 9.44 11.14
CA VAL A 171 -10.11 10.15 9.86
C VAL A 171 -11.38 9.67 9.17
N CYS A 172 -12.22 10.58 8.71
CA CYS A 172 -13.42 10.27 7.94
C CYS A 172 -13.22 10.61 6.47
N CYS A 173 -13.46 9.64 5.59
CA CYS A 173 -13.39 9.82 4.16
C CYS A 173 -14.72 9.48 3.47
N GLY A 174 -15.03 10.25 2.43
CA GLY A 174 -16.10 9.96 1.50
C GLY A 174 -15.56 9.41 0.18
N ILE A 175 -16.21 8.38 -0.34
CA ILE A 175 -15.95 7.83 -1.67
C ILE A 175 -17.10 8.21 -2.58
N THR A 176 -16.82 8.92 -3.68
CA THR A 176 -17.84 9.39 -4.60
C THR A 176 -18.33 8.28 -5.53
N ALA A 177 -19.44 8.55 -6.26
CA ALA A 177 -20.02 7.62 -7.22
C ALA A 177 -18.95 7.08 -8.20
N ASN A 178 -19.08 5.80 -8.57
CA ASN A 178 -18.14 5.09 -9.43
C ASN A 178 -16.69 5.07 -8.92
N TYR A 179 -16.49 5.25 -7.62
CA TYR A 179 -15.16 5.35 -7.01
C TYR A 179 -14.27 6.42 -7.68
N ASN A 180 -14.88 7.50 -8.15
CA ASN A 180 -14.18 8.53 -8.89
C ASN A 180 -13.20 9.31 -8.03
N GLU A 181 -13.61 9.70 -6.81
CA GLU A 181 -12.76 10.47 -5.89
C GLU A 181 -12.79 9.86 -4.48
N LEU A 182 -11.66 9.98 -3.78
CA LEU A 182 -11.51 9.84 -2.34
C LEU A 182 -11.36 11.22 -1.72
N ILE A 183 -12.24 11.58 -0.79
CA ILE A 183 -12.26 12.90 -0.17
C ILE A 183 -12.15 12.75 1.35
N VAL A 184 -11.11 13.34 1.96
CA VAL A 184 -11.02 13.47 3.41
C VAL A 184 -12.01 14.52 3.86
N LEU A 185 -12.98 14.12 4.68
CA LEU A 185 -14.12 14.92 5.09
C LEU A 185 -13.94 15.53 6.47
N GLU A 186 -13.47 14.74 7.44
CA GLU A 186 -13.29 15.12 8.84
C GLU A 186 -12.07 14.41 9.44
N GLU A 187 -11.49 15.02 10.47
CA GLU A 187 -10.44 14.47 11.29
C GLU A 187 -10.71 14.75 12.77
N SER A 188 -10.31 13.83 13.67
CA SER A 188 -10.48 14.01 15.12
C SER A 188 -9.40 14.90 15.75
N GLY A 189 -8.33 15.18 15.00
CA GLY A 189 -7.07 15.56 15.61
C GLY A 189 -6.38 14.38 16.31
N ARG A 190 -5.17 14.60 16.81
CA ARG A 190 -4.41 13.60 17.56
C ARG A 190 -4.91 13.54 19.01
N ILE A 191 -5.34 12.37 19.46
CA ILE A 191 -5.82 12.12 20.80
C ILE A 191 -4.71 11.42 21.58
N ASP A 192 -4.24 12.02 22.67
CA ASP A 192 -3.16 11.47 23.47
C ASP A 192 -3.60 10.15 24.11
N ALA A 193 -2.84 9.08 23.86
CA ALA A 193 -3.16 7.75 24.34
C ALA A 193 -2.83 7.58 25.84
N THR A 194 -1.89 8.35 26.39
CA THR A 194 -1.50 8.27 27.79
C THR A 194 -2.54 8.86 28.75
N ASP A 195 -3.27 9.89 28.28
CA ASP A 195 -4.28 10.61 29.06
C ASP A 195 -5.71 10.21 28.72
N THR A 196 -5.90 9.16 27.91
CA THR A 196 -7.21 8.76 27.40
C THR A 196 -7.51 7.31 27.76
N ASP A 197 -8.40 7.09 28.73
CA ASP A 197 -8.89 5.75 29.00
C ASP A 197 -9.90 5.26 27.93
N VAL A 198 -10.22 3.98 27.97
CA VAL A 198 -11.11 3.32 26.99
C VAL A 198 -12.51 3.97 26.95
N MET A 199 -13.01 4.47 28.08
CA MET A 199 -14.35 5.10 28.15
C MET A 199 -14.32 6.48 27.49
N ILE A 200 -13.28 7.27 27.77
CA ILE A 200 -13.08 8.60 27.17
C ILE A 200 -12.89 8.46 25.66
N LEU A 201 -12.07 7.49 25.23
CA LEU A 201 -11.84 7.22 23.81
C LEU A 201 -13.16 6.84 23.10
N SER A 202 -13.94 5.93 23.70
CA SER A 202 -15.23 5.51 23.15
C SER A 202 -16.23 6.66 23.05
N LYS A 203 -16.27 7.56 24.05
CA LYS A 203 -17.12 8.75 24.01
C LYS A 203 -16.70 9.70 22.87
N ARG A 204 -15.42 10.02 22.76
CA ARG A 204 -14.91 10.87 21.66
C ARG A 204 -15.19 10.26 20.30
N TYR A 205 -15.02 8.96 20.16
CA TYR A 205 -15.33 8.24 18.93
C TYR A 205 -16.82 8.33 18.56
N VAL A 206 -17.73 8.10 19.53
CA VAL A 206 -19.18 8.21 19.32
C VAL A 206 -19.56 9.64 18.89
N GLU A 207 -19.00 10.67 19.52
CA GLU A 207 -19.19 12.07 19.14
C GLU A 207 -18.73 12.34 17.71
N PHE A 208 -17.57 11.81 17.32
CA PHE A 208 -17.04 11.93 15.98
C PHE A 208 -17.93 11.24 14.93
N VAL A 209 -18.40 10.02 15.21
CA VAL A 209 -19.33 9.28 14.33
C VAL A 209 -20.65 10.04 14.19
N LYS A 210 -21.23 10.56 15.29
CA LYS A 210 -22.46 11.37 15.26
C LYS A 210 -22.30 12.61 14.39
N MET A 211 -21.17 13.31 14.55
CA MET A 211 -20.86 14.49 13.73
C MET A 211 -20.78 14.13 12.25
N CYS A 212 -20.04 13.09 11.89
CA CYS A 212 -19.92 12.63 10.49
C CYS A 212 -21.29 12.21 9.92
N TYR A 213 -22.06 11.46 10.68
CA TYR A 213 -23.40 11.04 10.25
C TYR A 213 -24.33 12.24 10.03
N SER A 214 -24.33 13.21 10.96
CA SER A 214 -25.13 14.43 10.87
C SER A 214 -24.79 15.26 9.63
N LYS A 215 -23.50 15.33 9.25
CA LYS A 215 -23.05 16.15 8.11
C LYS A 215 -23.29 15.45 6.77
N TYR A 216 -23.11 14.13 6.70
CA TYR A 216 -23.05 13.41 5.41
C TYR A 216 -24.21 12.44 5.19
N GLY A 217 -25.04 12.18 6.21
CA GLY A 217 -26.34 11.51 6.10
C GLY A 217 -26.29 10.06 5.61
N ARG A 218 -25.18 9.34 5.82
CA ARG A 218 -25.00 7.95 5.39
C ARG A 218 -24.55 7.05 6.53
N ALA A 219 -24.92 5.77 6.42
CA ALA A 219 -24.34 4.73 7.26
C ALA A 219 -22.81 4.70 7.09
N ILE A 220 -22.10 4.57 8.20
CA ILE A 220 -20.65 4.65 8.28
C ILE A 220 -20.06 3.25 8.44
N THR A 221 -18.91 3.01 7.83
CA THR A 221 -18.07 1.86 8.15
C THR A 221 -16.79 2.35 8.80
N SER A 222 -16.51 1.90 10.03
CA SER A 222 -15.27 2.21 10.73
C SER A 222 -14.30 1.04 10.65
N ASN A 223 -13.15 1.27 10.02
CA ASN A 223 -12.06 0.31 9.88
C ASN A 223 -10.99 0.63 10.92
N CYS A 224 -10.84 -0.23 11.92
CA CYS A 224 -9.97 -0.01 13.07
C CYS A 224 -8.71 -0.85 12.97
N ASP A 225 -7.58 -0.33 13.46
CA ASP A 225 -6.36 -1.11 13.60
C ASP A 225 -6.64 -2.46 14.28
N SER A 226 -6.34 -3.55 13.57
CA SER A 226 -6.68 -4.91 14.03
C SER A 226 -5.81 -5.43 15.17
N ALA A 227 -4.77 -4.72 15.60
CA ALA A 227 -3.94 -5.11 16.74
C ALA A 227 -4.67 -4.97 18.08
N GLU A 228 -5.59 -4.00 18.20
CA GLU A 228 -6.20 -3.59 19.44
C GLU A 228 -7.67 -4.07 19.59
N GLN A 229 -7.86 -5.39 19.67
CA GLN A 229 -9.20 -6.01 19.68
C GLN A 229 -10.10 -5.55 20.85
N VAL A 230 -9.52 -5.23 22.00
CA VAL A 230 -10.28 -4.74 23.19
C VAL A 230 -10.85 -3.35 22.90
N LEU A 231 -10.06 -2.48 22.28
CA LEU A 231 -10.51 -1.14 21.89
C LEU A 231 -11.59 -1.23 20.81
N ILE A 232 -11.41 -2.08 19.80
CA ILE A 232 -12.42 -2.31 18.76
C ILE A 232 -13.76 -2.76 19.36
N ALA A 233 -13.72 -3.72 20.28
CA ALA A 233 -14.92 -4.21 20.97
C ALA A 233 -15.61 -3.08 21.77
N SER A 234 -14.82 -2.21 22.42
CA SER A 234 -15.35 -1.07 23.16
C SER A 234 -16.03 -0.06 22.23
N LEU A 235 -15.41 0.32 21.11
CA LEU A 235 -15.99 1.22 20.11
C LEU A 235 -17.27 0.64 19.51
N LYS A 236 -17.29 -0.67 19.23
CA LYS A 236 -18.46 -1.37 18.72
C LYS A 236 -19.62 -1.35 19.70
N ASN A 237 -19.34 -1.65 20.98
CA ASN A 237 -20.34 -1.60 22.04
C ASN A 237 -20.89 -0.18 22.24
N ALA A 238 -20.03 0.83 22.24
CA ALA A 238 -20.43 2.23 22.36
C ALA A 238 -21.31 2.66 21.18
N SER A 239 -20.96 2.30 19.94
CA SER A 239 -21.78 2.57 18.75
C SER A 239 -23.16 1.90 18.83
N ASN A 240 -23.21 0.64 19.27
CA ASN A 240 -24.46 -0.11 19.41
C ASN A 240 -25.36 0.47 20.51
N SER A 241 -24.78 0.85 21.66
CA SER A 241 -25.52 1.47 22.77
C SER A 241 -26.22 2.77 22.35
N GLU A 242 -25.56 3.53 21.48
CA GLU A 242 -26.08 4.79 20.93
C GLU A 242 -26.92 4.58 19.66
N ARG A 243 -27.11 3.34 19.22
CA ARG A 243 -27.88 2.95 18.02
C ARG A 243 -27.39 3.67 16.75
N LEU A 244 -26.09 3.86 16.61
CA LEU A 244 -25.52 4.53 15.45
C LEU A 244 -25.54 3.62 14.22
N ALA A 245 -25.85 4.19 13.07
CA ALA A 245 -25.73 3.51 11.77
C ALA A 245 -24.24 3.41 11.36
N ASN A 246 -23.46 2.68 12.15
CA ASN A 246 -22.02 2.54 12.05
C ASN A 246 -21.59 1.07 12.20
N ASN A 247 -20.90 0.53 11.21
CA ASN A 247 -20.35 -0.82 11.22
C ASN A 247 -18.87 -0.78 11.59
N VAL A 248 -18.53 -1.17 12.81
CA VAL A 248 -17.14 -1.22 13.30
C VAL A 248 -16.50 -2.55 12.94
N THR A 249 -15.42 -2.52 12.18
CA THR A 249 -14.71 -3.71 11.68
C THR A 249 -13.18 -3.54 11.79
N ASN A 250 -12.45 -4.64 11.67
CA ASN A 250 -11.00 -4.60 11.56
C ASN A 250 -10.57 -3.99 10.22
N ALA A 251 -9.50 -3.21 10.21
CA ALA A 251 -8.73 -2.89 9.02
C ALA A 251 -8.13 -4.17 8.41
N SER A 252 -7.93 -4.19 7.11
CA SER A 252 -7.35 -5.34 6.40
C SER A 252 -5.85 -5.42 6.55
N LYS A 253 -5.19 -4.29 6.87
CA LYS A 253 -3.73 -4.16 7.00
C LYS A 253 -3.00 -4.76 5.80
N ILE A 254 -3.43 -4.37 4.60
CA ILE A 254 -2.68 -4.69 3.40
C ILE A 254 -1.29 -4.03 3.46
N GLU A 255 -0.35 -4.52 2.67
CA GLU A 255 1.02 -4.01 2.65
C GLU A 255 1.06 -2.47 2.54
N ILE A 256 1.89 -1.82 3.39
CA ILE A 256 1.99 -0.34 3.47
C ILE A 256 2.30 0.26 2.10
N ASN A 257 3.21 -0.37 1.35
CA ASN A 257 3.58 0.12 0.02
C ASN A 257 2.44 0.03 -1.01
N GLU A 258 1.52 -0.93 -0.87
CA GLU A 258 0.31 -0.98 -1.70
C GLU A 258 -0.63 0.20 -1.37
N ARG A 259 -0.81 0.53 -0.09
CA ARG A 259 -1.61 1.68 0.35
C ARG A 259 -1.01 3.00 -0.11
N ILE A 260 0.30 3.17 0.07
CA ILE A 260 1.06 4.35 -0.39
C ILE A 260 0.93 4.52 -1.90
N ARG A 261 1.10 3.43 -2.67
CA ARG A 261 0.98 3.46 -4.13
C ARG A 261 -0.42 3.88 -4.57
N ALA A 262 -1.46 3.33 -3.93
CA ALA A 262 -2.84 3.68 -4.25
C ALA A 262 -3.14 5.16 -3.99
N LEU A 263 -2.72 5.70 -2.85
CA LEU A 263 -2.90 7.12 -2.53
C LEU A 263 -2.09 8.01 -3.49
N SER A 264 -0.85 7.64 -3.83
CA SER A 264 -0.03 8.36 -4.81
C SER A 264 -0.70 8.45 -6.18
N LEU A 265 -1.36 7.36 -6.63
CA LEU A 265 -2.10 7.35 -7.90
C LEU A 265 -3.38 8.21 -7.83
N LEU A 266 -4.10 8.21 -6.72
CA LEU A 266 -5.25 9.10 -6.53
C LEU A 266 -4.84 10.58 -6.52
N ILE A 267 -3.69 10.90 -5.93
CA ILE A 267 -3.10 12.24 -5.94
C ILE A 267 -2.70 12.64 -7.37
N SER A 268 -1.94 11.80 -8.08
CA SER A 268 -1.43 12.11 -9.43
C SER A 268 -2.53 12.28 -10.46
N THR A 269 -3.64 11.55 -10.29
CA THR A 269 -4.83 11.66 -11.15
C THR A 269 -5.83 12.70 -10.69
N LYS A 270 -5.51 13.52 -9.67
CA LYS A 270 -6.37 14.57 -9.07
C LYS A 270 -7.70 14.03 -8.47
N ARG A 271 -7.75 12.75 -8.19
CA ARG A 271 -8.91 12.05 -7.60
C ARG A 271 -8.88 11.99 -6.07
N PHE A 272 -7.88 12.59 -5.44
CA PHE A 272 -7.76 12.77 -4.00
C PHE A 272 -8.03 14.22 -3.62
N LYS A 273 -8.86 14.44 -2.60
CA LYS A 273 -9.17 15.77 -2.07
C LYS A 273 -9.20 15.77 -0.56
N VAL A 274 -8.96 16.94 0.04
CA VAL A 274 -8.95 17.15 1.49
C VAL A 274 -9.77 18.38 1.80
N MET A 275 -10.72 18.29 2.75
CA MET A 275 -11.44 19.45 3.25
C MET A 275 -10.49 20.41 3.95
N LYS A 276 -10.64 21.71 3.71
CA LYS A 276 -9.74 22.77 4.21
C LYS A 276 -9.51 22.76 5.73
N HIS A 277 -10.47 22.27 6.49
CA HIS A 277 -10.34 22.17 7.94
C HIS A 277 -9.55 20.94 8.40
N CYS A 278 -9.35 19.93 7.54
CA CYS A 278 -8.55 18.72 7.83
C CYS A 278 -7.04 19.02 7.66
N LYS A 279 -6.53 19.91 8.49
CA LYS A 279 -5.15 20.42 8.41
C LYS A 279 -4.12 19.37 8.83
N GLN A 280 -4.50 18.50 9.76
CA GLN A 280 -3.60 17.46 10.26
C GLN A 280 -3.34 16.39 9.20
N VAL A 281 -4.38 15.90 8.53
CA VAL A 281 -4.23 14.97 7.40
C VAL A 281 -3.40 15.61 6.28
N ALA A 282 -3.68 16.88 5.93
CA ALA A 282 -2.91 17.59 4.91
C ALA A 282 -1.42 17.70 5.30
N ASN A 283 -1.12 17.99 6.57
CA ASN A 283 0.24 18.04 7.08
C ASN A 283 0.90 16.64 7.08
N ALA A 284 0.19 15.62 7.54
CA ALA A 284 0.71 14.25 7.57
C ALA A 284 1.12 13.75 6.18
N ILE A 285 0.30 14.01 5.16
CA ILE A 285 0.61 13.69 3.75
C ILE A 285 1.82 14.50 3.25
N SER A 286 1.86 15.79 3.56
CA SER A 286 2.94 16.70 3.10
C SER A 286 4.31 16.36 3.70
N THR A 287 4.33 15.76 4.89
CA THR A 287 5.56 15.45 5.64
C THR A 287 5.95 13.99 5.63
N ALA A 288 5.11 13.10 5.10
CA ALA A 288 5.41 11.67 5.01
C ALA A 288 6.69 11.42 4.21
N GLN A 289 7.64 10.70 4.81
CA GLN A 289 8.97 10.46 4.23
C GLN A 289 9.32 8.97 4.22
N TRP A 290 10.23 8.63 3.32
CA TRP A 290 10.88 7.34 3.31
C TRP A 290 12.01 7.27 4.34
N ASP A 291 12.17 6.12 4.99
CA ASP A 291 13.31 5.86 5.86
C ASP A 291 14.58 5.67 5.01
N LEU A 292 15.59 6.52 5.25
CA LEU A 292 16.86 6.43 4.53
C LEU A 292 17.72 5.22 4.96
N LYS A 293 17.46 4.67 6.16
CA LYS A 293 18.20 3.53 6.70
C LYS A 293 17.58 2.20 6.26
N HIS A 294 16.26 2.17 6.10
CA HIS A 294 15.51 0.98 5.74
C HIS A 294 14.79 1.21 4.40
N PRO A 295 15.36 0.75 3.28
CA PRO A 295 14.79 0.97 1.94
C PRO A 295 13.36 0.49 1.82
N ASP A 296 12.53 1.30 1.18
CA ASP A 296 11.11 1.03 0.92
C ASP A 296 10.23 0.96 2.19
N VAL A 297 10.70 1.51 3.29
CA VAL A 297 9.95 1.65 4.54
C VAL A 297 9.57 3.11 4.75
N ARG A 298 8.34 3.38 5.16
CA ARG A 298 7.91 4.71 5.61
C ARG A 298 8.59 5.04 6.94
N LEU A 299 9.14 6.25 7.06
CA LEU A 299 9.81 6.71 8.27
C LEU A 299 8.82 6.80 9.44
N ASP A 300 9.15 6.13 10.53
CA ASP A 300 8.40 6.12 11.78
C ASP A 300 9.37 6.39 12.95
N ASP A 301 9.72 7.66 13.14
CA ASP A 301 10.64 8.12 14.17
C ASP A 301 10.05 9.23 15.05
N GLY A 302 8.74 9.45 14.93
CA GLY A 302 8.02 10.49 15.65
C GLY A 302 8.09 11.88 15.00
N THR A 303 8.86 12.06 13.92
CA THR A 303 8.89 13.32 13.15
C THR A 303 7.75 13.42 12.14
N SER A 304 7.22 12.29 11.69
CA SER A 304 6.05 12.18 10.82
C SER A 304 4.80 11.78 11.62
N ASP A 305 3.64 12.20 11.18
CA ASP A 305 2.35 11.84 11.79
C ASP A 305 1.82 10.53 11.20
N ILE A 306 2.39 9.40 11.66
CA ILE A 306 2.08 8.06 11.17
C ILE A 306 0.68 7.64 11.58
N ASP A 307 0.26 7.95 12.82
CA ASP A 307 -1.07 7.58 13.34
C ASP A 307 -2.18 8.15 12.44
N THR A 308 -2.05 9.43 12.02
CA THR A 308 -3.00 10.05 11.07
C THR A 308 -2.92 9.44 9.68
N MET A 309 -1.72 9.07 9.21
CA MET A 309 -1.56 8.40 7.92
C MET A 309 -2.19 7.02 7.91
N ASP A 310 -2.00 6.20 8.95
CA ASP A 310 -2.60 4.89 9.05
C ASP A 310 -4.13 4.97 9.16
N ALA A 311 -4.65 5.91 9.96
CA ALA A 311 -6.09 6.17 9.99
C ALA A 311 -6.65 6.58 8.62
N LEU A 312 -5.96 7.45 7.88
CA LEU A 312 -6.36 7.78 6.50
C LEU A 312 -6.37 6.54 5.59
N GLU A 313 -5.32 5.73 5.64
CA GLU A 313 -5.16 4.56 4.80
C GLU A 313 -6.22 3.49 5.09
N TYR A 314 -6.62 3.29 6.35
CA TYR A 314 -7.72 2.39 6.72
C TYR A 314 -9.09 2.84 6.16
N CYS A 315 -9.28 4.12 5.84
CA CYS A 315 -10.51 4.58 5.19
C CYS A 315 -10.74 3.95 3.83
N PHE A 316 -9.68 3.67 3.05
CA PHE A 316 -9.83 3.29 1.64
C PHE A 316 -9.16 1.97 1.26
N GLU A 317 -8.34 1.35 2.12
CA GLU A 317 -7.56 0.16 1.76
C GLU A 317 -8.42 -0.99 1.24
N LYS A 318 -9.62 -1.20 1.79
CA LYS A 318 -10.56 -2.23 1.33
C LYS A 318 -11.15 -1.96 -0.06
N ASP A 319 -11.07 -0.72 -0.50
CA ASP A 319 -11.67 -0.23 -1.75
C ASP A 319 -10.63 0.04 -2.86
N ILE A 320 -9.35 -0.19 -2.63
CA ILE A 320 -8.27 0.09 -3.60
C ILE A 320 -8.58 -0.50 -4.97
N LYS A 321 -9.06 -1.74 -5.03
CA LYS A 321 -9.40 -2.40 -6.29
C LYS A 321 -10.56 -1.74 -7.03
N ASN A 322 -11.49 -1.14 -6.30
CA ASN A 322 -12.69 -0.53 -6.85
C ASN A 322 -12.42 0.85 -7.46
N PHE A 323 -11.35 1.52 -7.04
CA PHE A 323 -10.95 2.78 -7.64
C PHE A 323 -10.47 2.64 -9.09
N ASN A 324 -10.49 1.41 -9.67
CA ASN A 324 -9.92 1.14 -11.00
C ASN A 324 -8.55 1.80 -11.17
N ILE A 325 -7.83 1.89 -10.07
CA ILE A 325 -6.42 2.17 -10.10
C ILE A 325 -5.87 0.90 -10.74
N ASN A 326 -5.64 0.95 -12.06
CA ASN A 326 -4.99 -0.12 -12.79
C ASN A 326 -3.54 -0.22 -12.29
N ILE A 327 -3.43 -0.70 -11.06
CA ILE A 327 -2.24 -1.40 -10.63
C ILE A 327 -2.33 -2.65 -11.49
N TYR A 328 -1.64 -2.64 -12.64
CA TYR A 328 -1.52 -3.84 -13.46
C TYR A 328 -0.91 -4.92 -12.57
N ARG A 329 -1.76 -5.60 -11.80
CA ARG A 329 -1.46 -6.93 -11.34
C ARG A 329 -1.48 -7.76 -12.61
N ARG A 330 -0.32 -8.04 -13.15
CA ARG A 330 -0.16 -9.17 -14.05
C ARG A 330 -0.65 -10.38 -13.28
N SER A 331 -1.86 -10.85 -13.67
CA SER A 331 -2.37 -12.15 -13.26
C SER A 331 -1.46 -13.24 -13.74
#